data_f43018030799a9787b43b022eac901cc
#
_entry.id   f43018030799a9787b43b022eac901cc
#
_cell.length_a   1.000
_cell.length_b   1.000
_cell.length_c   1.000
_cell.angle_alpha   90.00
_cell.angle_beta   90.00
_cell.angle_gamma   90.00
#
_symmetry.space_group_name_H-M   'P 1'
#
loop_
_entity.id
_entity.type
_entity.pdbx_description
1 polymer ?
#
loop_
_entity_poly.entity_id
_entity_poly.type
_entity_poly.pdbx_seq_one_letter_code
_entity_poly.pdbx_strand_id
1 'polypeptide(L)'
;LSLAKRWNTAYVIVERNNHGLTTLRRLQELQYPNLYIESSVDNAYGDRLTKRGGFLTTSKTKPLIIDNLAALLRQNESGIADMELVSECRTYVIDDKGGTNAQSGCYDDRLMAYAIALHGLQSLPRPRERVVANRFKAFDPAVGY
;
A
#
# COMPACT_ATOMS: atom_id res chain seq x y z
N LEU A 1 -6.69 -3.74 15.02
CA LEU A 1 -7.63 -2.61 14.96
C LEU A 1 -7.13 -1.39 15.73
N SER A 2 -6.63 -1.57 16.98
CA SER A 2 -6.09 -0.46 17.79
C SER A 2 -4.97 0.31 17.11
N LEU A 3 -4.02 -0.39 16.50
CA LEU A 3 -2.92 0.21 15.75
C LEU A 3 -3.43 1.09 14.60
N ALA A 4 -4.32 0.57 13.78
CA ALA A 4 -4.86 1.31 12.65
C ALA A 4 -5.65 2.56 13.07
N LYS A 5 -6.39 2.48 14.19
CA LYS A 5 -7.08 3.64 14.78
C LYS A 5 -6.09 4.67 15.33
N ARG A 6 -4.99 4.23 15.96
CA ARG A 6 -3.93 5.12 16.45
C ARG A 6 -3.29 5.95 15.33
N TRP A 7 -3.22 5.39 14.12
CA TRP A 7 -2.74 6.05 12.93
C TRP A 7 -3.89 6.66 12.10
N ASN A 8 -4.81 7.33 12.76
CA ASN A 8 -5.91 8.07 12.15
C ASN A 8 -6.75 7.22 11.19
N THR A 9 -7.14 6.03 11.64
CA THR A 9 -7.88 5.06 10.84
C THR A 9 -7.17 4.77 9.50
N ALA A 10 -5.91 4.36 9.62
CA ALA A 10 -5.01 4.10 8.49
C ALA A 10 -5.65 3.22 7.42
N TYR A 11 -5.26 3.42 6.17
CA TYR A 11 -5.59 2.49 5.10
C TYR A 11 -4.85 1.17 5.30
N VAL A 12 -5.60 0.10 5.50
CA VAL A 12 -5.05 -1.22 5.84
C VAL A 12 -5.10 -2.12 4.63
N ILE A 13 -3.94 -2.65 4.27
CA ILE A 13 -3.79 -3.66 3.23
C ILE A 13 -3.35 -4.93 3.90
N VAL A 14 -4.16 -5.97 3.81
CA VAL A 14 -3.81 -7.30 4.34
C VAL A 14 -3.39 -8.17 3.17
N GLU A 15 -2.25 -8.81 3.26
CA GLU A 15 -1.89 -9.87 2.33
C GLU A 15 -2.79 -11.07 2.60
N ARG A 16 -3.62 -11.45 1.61
CA ARG A 16 -4.65 -12.49 1.80
C ARG A 16 -4.17 -13.92 1.57
N ASN A 17 -2.87 -14.15 1.69
CA ASN A 17 -2.31 -15.48 1.68
C ASN A 17 -2.39 -16.09 3.09
N ASN A 18 -2.65 -17.40 3.19
CA ASN A 18 -2.61 -18.16 4.45
C ASN A 18 -3.31 -17.46 5.64
N HIS A 19 -2.54 -17.04 6.64
CA HIS A 19 -3.03 -16.42 7.87
C HIS A 19 -3.70 -15.04 7.67
N GLY A 20 -3.40 -14.35 6.58
CA GLY A 20 -4.00 -13.05 6.27
C GLY A 20 -5.51 -13.10 6.10
N LEU A 21 -6.05 -14.22 5.64
CA LEU A 21 -7.51 -14.40 5.50
C LEU A 21 -8.25 -14.27 6.82
N THR A 22 -7.69 -14.77 7.93
CA THR A 22 -8.30 -14.66 9.27
C THR A 22 -8.33 -13.19 9.72
N THR A 23 -7.22 -12.48 9.55
CA THR A 23 -7.12 -11.05 9.84
C THR A 23 -8.13 -10.24 9.02
N LEU A 24 -8.22 -10.55 7.73
CA LEU A 24 -9.14 -9.88 6.80
C LEU A 24 -10.60 -10.08 7.21
N ARG A 25 -11.00 -11.32 7.50
CA ARG A 25 -12.36 -11.64 7.99
C ARG A 25 -12.68 -10.83 9.26
N ARG A 26 -11.73 -10.78 10.20
CA ARG A 26 -11.94 -10.04 11.45
C ARG A 26 -12.11 -8.54 11.22
N LEU A 27 -11.35 -7.94 10.31
CA LEU A 27 -11.51 -6.54 9.94
C LEU A 27 -12.86 -6.27 9.26
N GLN A 28 -13.33 -7.19 8.43
CA GLN A 28 -14.64 -7.10 7.77
C GLN A 28 -15.79 -7.22 8.78
N GLU A 29 -15.76 -8.20 9.70
CA GLU A 29 -16.72 -8.33 10.80
C GLU A 29 -16.81 -7.06 11.65
N LEU A 30 -15.66 -6.41 11.91
CA LEU A 30 -15.58 -5.16 12.64
C LEU A 30 -15.92 -3.94 11.79
N GLN A 31 -16.32 -4.14 10.54
CA GLN A 31 -16.66 -3.08 9.58
C GLN A 31 -15.59 -1.99 9.49
N TYR A 32 -14.31 -2.41 9.41
CA TYR A 32 -13.21 -1.46 9.31
C TYR A 32 -13.33 -0.64 8.00
N PRO A 33 -13.40 0.72 8.07
CA PRO A 33 -13.82 1.52 6.93
C PRO A 33 -12.76 1.67 5.84
N ASN A 34 -11.47 1.64 6.20
CA ASN A 34 -10.36 1.91 5.31
C ASN A 34 -9.57 0.64 4.96
N LEU A 35 -10.27 -0.38 4.46
CA LEU A 35 -9.68 -1.64 4.04
C LEU A 35 -9.44 -1.63 2.53
N TYR A 36 -8.24 -2.08 2.11
CA TYR A 36 -7.91 -2.29 0.70
C TYR A 36 -8.83 -3.35 0.07
N ILE A 37 -9.42 -3.01 -1.06
CA ILE A 37 -10.26 -3.90 -1.86
C ILE A 37 -9.69 -3.96 -3.27
N GLU A 38 -9.24 -5.13 -3.66
CA GLU A 38 -8.79 -5.41 -5.02
C GLU A 38 -10.00 -5.62 -5.92
N SER A 39 -10.02 -4.94 -7.06
CA SER A 39 -11.02 -5.13 -8.10
C SER A 39 -10.38 -5.87 -9.27
N SER A 40 -10.93 -7.01 -9.65
CA SER A 40 -10.50 -7.78 -10.80
C SER A 40 -11.66 -8.04 -11.75
N VAL A 41 -11.39 -8.04 -13.05
CA VAL A 41 -12.37 -8.42 -14.06
C VAL A 41 -12.22 -9.92 -14.31
N ASP A 42 -13.28 -10.68 -14.14
CA ASP A 42 -13.29 -12.10 -14.45
C ASP A 42 -13.83 -12.32 -15.86
N ASN A 43 -12.91 -12.49 -16.80
CA ASN A 43 -13.25 -12.68 -18.23
C ASN A 43 -13.93 -14.04 -18.52
N ALA A 44 -13.85 -15.00 -17.59
CA ALA A 44 -14.43 -16.32 -17.78
C ALA A 44 -15.97 -16.32 -17.74
N TYR A 45 -16.58 -15.30 -17.15
CA TYR A 45 -18.04 -15.17 -16.97
C TYR A 45 -18.59 -13.83 -17.45
N GLY A 46 -18.06 -13.28 -18.56
CA GLY A 46 -18.62 -12.10 -19.22
C GLY A 46 -18.33 -10.80 -18.48
N ASP A 47 -17.07 -10.43 -18.32
CA ASP A 47 -16.58 -9.15 -17.78
C ASP A 47 -17.15 -8.77 -16.39
N ARG A 48 -17.38 -9.76 -15.54
CA ARG A 48 -17.90 -9.52 -14.21
C ARG A 48 -16.82 -8.94 -13.30
N LEU A 49 -17.08 -7.73 -12.81
CA LEU A 49 -16.22 -7.10 -11.81
C LEU A 49 -16.34 -7.83 -10.46
N THR A 50 -15.26 -8.46 -10.01
CA THR A 50 -15.17 -9.07 -8.69
C THR A 50 -14.36 -8.17 -7.76
N LYS A 51 -14.89 -7.97 -6.55
CA LYS A 51 -14.23 -7.20 -5.49
C LYS A 51 -13.81 -8.14 -4.37
N ARG A 52 -12.54 -8.15 -4.04
CA ARG A 52 -12.00 -8.99 -2.96
C ARG A 52 -11.15 -8.14 -2.03
N GLY A 53 -11.38 -8.25 -0.71
CA GLY A 53 -10.54 -7.59 0.28
C GLY A 53 -9.13 -8.15 0.31
N GLY A 54 -8.14 -7.29 0.61
CA GLY A 54 -6.74 -7.66 0.72
C GLY A 54 -6.01 -7.84 -0.61
N PHE A 55 -4.69 -7.86 -0.54
CA PHE A 55 -3.79 -8.05 -1.67
C PHE A 55 -3.39 -9.53 -1.81
N LEU A 56 -3.38 -10.08 -3.02
CA LEU A 56 -2.94 -11.45 -3.28
C LEU A 56 -1.54 -11.45 -3.89
N THR A 57 -0.56 -11.94 -3.15
CA THR A 57 0.79 -12.17 -3.65
C THR A 57 0.82 -13.47 -4.47
N THR A 58 1.20 -13.36 -5.72
CA THR A 58 1.32 -14.45 -6.69
C THR A 58 2.63 -14.32 -7.45
N SER A 59 2.98 -15.33 -8.26
CA SER A 59 4.12 -15.24 -9.20
C SER A 59 4.00 -14.08 -10.20
N LYS A 60 2.81 -13.55 -10.43
CA LYS A 60 2.57 -12.40 -11.32
C LYS A 60 2.63 -11.07 -10.57
N THR A 61 2.06 -11.00 -9.37
CA THR A 61 1.95 -9.73 -8.61
C THR A 61 3.21 -9.41 -7.81
N LYS A 62 3.93 -10.44 -7.33
CA LYS A 62 5.18 -10.25 -6.56
C LYS A 62 6.24 -9.47 -7.34
N PRO A 63 6.59 -9.82 -8.60
CA PRO A 63 7.53 -9.02 -9.38
C PRO A 63 7.12 -7.56 -9.54
N LEU A 64 5.84 -7.29 -9.79
CA LEU A 64 5.34 -5.93 -10.00
C LEU A 64 5.56 -5.03 -8.78
N ILE A 65 5.27 -5.52 -7.57
CA ILE A 65 5.47 -4.71 -6.35
C ILE A 65 6.96 -4.55 -6.01
N ILE A 66 7.78 -5.55 -6.30
CA ILE A 66 9.23 -5.48 -6.09
C ILE A 66 9.88 -4.51 -7.08
N ASP A 67 9.50 -4.56 -8.36
CA ASP A 67 10.00 -3.63 -9.37
C ASP A 67 9.61 -2.18 -9.05
N ASN A 68 8.38 -1.96 -8.55
CA ASN A 68 7.94 -0.64 -8.09
C ASN A 68 8.80 -0.14 -6.92
N LEU A 69 9.04 -0.98 -5.90
CA LEU A 69 9.93 -0.63 -4.78
C LEU A 69 11.35 -0.33 -5.27
N ALA A 70 11.90 -1.15 -6.15
CA ALA A 70 13.23 -0.95 -6.71
C ALA A 70 13.32 0.35 -7.54
N ALA A 71 12.27 0.73 -8.26
CA ALA A 71 12.19 2.00 -8.97
C ALA A 71 12.21 3.19 -8.01
N LEU A 72 11.41 3.16 -6.95
CA LEU A 72 11.37 4.21 -5.92
C LEU A 72 12.69 4.34 -5.16
N LEU A 73 13.37 3.22 -4.90
CA LEU A 73 14.72 3.24 -4.31
C LEU A 73 15.72 3.94 -5.22
N ARG A 74 15.73 3.64 -6.52
CA ARG A 74 16.62 4.29 -7.50
C ARG A 74 16.35 5.78 -7.65
N GLN A 75 15.10 6.20 -7.51
CA GLN A 75 14.68 7.60 -7.57
C GLN A 75 14.87 8.36 -6.25
N ASN A 76 15.30 7.67 -5.20
CA ASN A 76 15.38 8.20 -3.83
C ASN A 76 14.03 8.70 -3.28
N GLU A 77 12.94 8.08 -3.73
CA GLU A 77 11.55 8.41 -3.37
C GLU A 77 10.89 7.32 -2.52
N SER A 78 11.66 6.32 -2.08
CA SER A 78 11.13 5.19 -1.31
C SER A 78 10.61 5.58 0.07
N GLY A 79 11.14 6.64 0.68
CA GLY A 79 10.74 7.10 2.03
C GLY A 79 11.11 6.13 3.15
N ILE A 80 12.02 5.17 2.91
CA ILE A 80 12.44 4.19 3.91
C ILE A 80 13.29 4.89 4.98
N ALA A 81 12.86 4.78 6.24
CA ALA A 81 13.57 5.28 7.42
C ALA A 81 13.92 4.16 8.42
N ASP A 82 13.45 2.93 8.21
CA ASP A 82 13.68 1.79 9.09
C ASP A 82 14.93 1.01 8.66
N MET A 83 15.90 0.90 9.58
CA MET A 83 17.16 0.20 9.32
C MET A 83 16.99 -1.32 9.17
N GLU A 84 15.99 -1.91 9.80
CA GLU A 84 15.71 -3.33 9.66
C GLU A 84 15.14 -3.64 8.27
N LEU A 85 14.27 -2.77 7.75
CA LEU A 85 13.81 -2.84 6.37
C LEU A 85 14.96 -2.67 5.37
N VAL A 86 15.89 -1.74 5.63
CA VAL A 86 17.11 -1.60 4.80
C VAL A 86 17.94 -2.88 4.81
N SER A 87 18.05 -3.55 5.96
CA SER A 87 18.76 -4.84 6.07
C SER A 87 18.11 -5.92 5.23
N GLU A 88 16.78 -6.03 5.26
CA GLU A 88 16.05 -6.97 4.40
C GLU A 88 16.23 -6.65 2.91
N CYS A 89 16.21 -5.39 2.53
CA CYS A 89 16.48 -4.97 1.14
C CYS A 89 17.88 -5.41 0.66
N ARG A 90 18.90 -5.40 1.53
CA ARG A 90 20.28 -5.81 1.19
C ARG A 90 20.42 -7.31 1.00
N THR A 91 19.60 -8.10 1.66
CA THR A 91 19.63 -9.58 1.60
C THR A 91 18.60 -10.15 0.63
N TYR A 92 17.89 -9.28 -0.09
CA TYR A 92 16.90 -9.69 -1.07
C TYR A 92 17.56 -9.92 -2.43
N VAL A 93 17.45 -11.11 -2.96
CA VAL A 93 18.19 -11.54 -4.16
C VAL A 93 17.29 -12.14 -5.22
N ILE A 94 17.80 -12.20 -6.43
CA ILE A 94 17.21 -12.97 -7.53
C ILE A 94 17.80 -14.36 -7.49
N ASP A 95 16.95 -15.38 -7.44
CA ASP A 95 17.37 -16.78 -7.48
C ASP A 95 17.71 -17.24 -8.91
N ASP A 96 18.30 -18.44 -9.04
CA ASP A 96 18.72 -19.02 -10.34
C ASP A 96 17.55 -19.26 -11.31
N LYS A 97 16.32 -19.23 -10.82
CA LYS A 97 15.09 -19.40 -11.61
C LYS A 97 14.43 -18.09 -11.97
N GLY A 98 15.05 -16.95 -11.62
CA GLY A 98 14.51 -15.61 -11.82
C GLY A 98 13.45 -15.19 -10.79
N GLY A 99 13.22 -16.00 -9.75
CA GLY A 99 12.39 -15.62 -8.60
C GLY A 99 13.14 -14.66 -7.68
N THR A 100 12.41 -13.86 -6.91
CA THR A 100 12.99 -12.92 -5.95
C THR A 100 12.63 -13.33 -4.53
N ASN A 101 13.61 -13.47 -3.65
CA ASN A 101 13.43 -13.93 -2.27
C ASN A 101 14.56 -13.40 -1.37
N ALA A 102 14.36 -13.48 -0.04
CA ALA A 102 15.45 -13.30 0.90
C ALA A 102 16.50 -14.41 0.73
N GLN A 103 17.77 -14.10 0.96
CA GLN A 103 18.85 -15.09 1.06
C GLN A 103 18.52 -16.13 2.14
N SER A 104 19.10 -17.33 2.01
CA SER A 104 18.93 -18.39 3.02
C SER A 104 19.33 -17.90 4.41
N GLY A 105 18.43 -18.08 5.38
CA GLY A 105 18.61 -17.60 6.75
C GLY A 105 18.24 -16.13 6.99
N CYS A 106 17.77 -15.40 5.97
CA CYS A 106 17.25 -14.03 6.06
C CYS A 106 15.74 -14.00 5.90
N TYR A 107 15.14 -12.85 6.22
CA TYR A 107 13.70 -12.61 6.16
C TYR A 107 13.40 -11.49 5.14
N ASP A 108 12.17 -11.47 4.61
CA ASP A 108 11.67 -10.44 3.70
C ASP A 108 10.28 -9.91 4.10
N ASP A 109 9.85 -10.17 5.33
CA ASP A 109 8.51 -9.83 5.79
C ASP A 109 8.22 -8.33 5.75
N ARG A 110 9.18 -7.51 6.22
CA ARG A 110 9.06 -6.04 6.22
C ARG A 110 9.12 -5.49 4.81
N LEU A 111 10.04 -6.03 3.99
CA LEU A 111 10.19 -5.64 2.60
C LEU A 111 8.89 -5.92 1.83
N MET A 112 8.32 -7.11 1.98
CA MET A 112 7.06 -7.47 1.34
C MET A 112 5.90 -6.61 1.83
N ALA A 113 5.78 -6.40 3.14
CA ALA A 113 4.75 -5.52 3.70
C ALA A 113 4.87 -4.09 3.17
N TYR A 114 6.09 -3.56 3.07
CA TYR A 114 6.36 -2.23 2.55
C TYR A 114 6.06 -2.11 1.05
N ALA A 115 6.48 -3.09 0.25
CA ALA A 115 6.19 -3.14 -1.19
C ALA A 115 4.67 -3.18 -1.46
N ILE A 116 3.92 -3.97 -0.69
CA ILE A 116 2.45 -4.03 -0.75
C ILE A 116 1.84 -2.68 -0.36
N ALA A 117 2.35 -2.02 0.68
CA ALA A 117 1.87 -0.70 1.10
C ALA A 117 2.09 0.36 0.01
N LEU A 118 3.26 0.41 -0.62
CA LEU A 118 3.57 1.30 -1.74
C LEU A 118 2.65 1.05 -2.95
N HIS A 119 2.36 -0.22 -3.24
CA HIS A 119 1.40 -0.56 -4.30
C HIS A 119 0.01 -0.03 -3.98
N GLY A 120 -0.44 -0.16 -2.73
CA GLY A 120 -1.75 0.31 -2.30
C GLY A 120 -1.88 1.84 -2.31
N LEU A 121 -0.79 2.58 -2.15
CA LEU A 121 -0.81 4.06 -2.28
C LEU A 121 -1.28 4.52 -3.64
N GLN A 122 -1.03 3.75 -4.70
CA GLN A 122 -1.48 4.07 -6.05
C GLN A 122 -3.00 4.03 -6.21
N SER A 123 -3.68 3.26 -5.36
CA SER A 123 -5.14 3.13 -5.36
C SER A 123 -5.86 4.10 -4.40
N LEU A 124 -5.10 4.85 -3.60
CA LEU A 124 -5.70 5.89 -2.76
C LEU A 124 -6.20 7.06 -3.60
N PRO A 125 -7.40 7.59 -3.29
CA PRO A 125 -7.82 8.85 -3.86
C PRO A 125 -6.75 9.92 -3.54
N ARG A 126 -6.26 10.62 -4.57
CA ARG A 126 -5.36 11.75 -4.32
C ARG A 126 -6.04 12.72 -3.34
N PRO A 127 -5.34 13.20 -2.31
CA PRO A 127 -5.88 14.23 -1.44
C PRO A 127 -6.36 15.37 -2.34
N ARG A 128 -7.63 15.73 -2.23
CA ARG A 128 -8.09 16.98 -2.84
C ARG A 128 -7.24 18.08 -2.21
N GLU A 129 -6.49 18.81 -3.01
CA GLU A 129 -5.87 20.04 -2.53
C GLU A 129 -6.96 20.82 -1.80
N ARG A 130 -6.77 21.05 -0.51
CA ARG A 130 -7.61 22.00 0.19
C ARG A 130 -7.30 23.34 -0.49
N VAL A 131 -8.19 23.76 -1.36
CA VAL A 131 -8.23 25.17 -1.77
C VAL A 131 -8.42 25.92 -0.46
N VAL A 132 -7.31 26.41 0.10
CA VAL A 132 -7.35 27.36 1.19
C VAL A 132 -7.99 28.59 0.55
N ALA A 133 -9.31 28.68 0.72
CA ALA A 133 -10.02 29.86 0.33
C ALA A 133 -9.32 31.02 1.05
N ASN A 134 -8.60 31.81 0.26
CA ASN A 134 -7.84 32.94 0.76
C ASN A 134 -8.86 33.89 1.42
N ARG A 135 -9.04 33.75 2.75
CA ARG A 135 -9.94 34.60 3.55
C ARG A 135 -9.37 35.98 3.77
N PHE A 136 -8.34 36.36 3.06
CA PHE A 136 -7.97 37.74 2.97
C PHE A 136 -9.05 38.44 2.10
N LYS A 137 -10.03 39.04 2.76
CA LYS A 137 -10.80 40.08 2.11
C LYS A 137 -9.78 41.07 1.56
N ALA A 138 -9.81 41.25 0.23
CA ALA A 138 -9.03 42.30 -0.36
C ALA A 138 -9.34 43.56 0.42
N PHE A 139 -8.35 44.29 0.87
CA PHE A 139 -8.50 45.58 1.52
C PHE A 139 -9.32 46.46 0.59
N ASP A 140 -10.49 46.88 1.02
CA ASP A 140 -11.32 47.82 0.29
C ASP A 140 -10.95 49.21 0.76
N PRO A 141 -10.24 49.98 -0.08
CA PRO A 141 -9.82 51.36 0.29
C PRO A 141 -10.97 52.31 0.52
N ALA A 142 -12.20 51.94 0.11
CA ALA A 142 -13.40 52.81 0.29
C ALA A 142 -14.03 52.64 1.69
N VAL A 143 -13.74 51.54 2.43
CA VAL A 143 -14.41 51.22 3.69
C VAL A 143 -13.44 51.22 4.89
N GLY A 144 -12.13 51.30 4.69
CA GLY A 144 -11.10 51.49 5.73
C GLY A 144 -10.93 50.34 6.73
N TYR A 145 -11.38 49.09 6.42
CA TYR A 145 -11.17 47.93 7.27
C TYR A 145 -10.56 46.76 6.46
#